data_ea6623b64911fc44687f3de2462f15a0
#
_entry.id   ea6623b64911fc44687f3de2462f15a0
#
_cell.length_a   1.000
_cell.length_b   1.000
_cell.length_c   1.000
_cell.angle_alpha   90.00
_cell.angle_beta   90.00
_cell.angle_gamma   90.00
#
_symmetry.space_group_name_H-M   'P 1'
#
loop_
_entity.id
_entity.type
_entity.pdbx_description
1 polymer ?
#
loop_
_entity_poly.entity_id
_entity_poly.type
_entity_poly.pdbx_seq_one_letter_code
_entity_poly.pdbx_strand_id
1 'polypeptide(L)' 'MKEYYCDVRIDWGTSFEAESKEDFIIKLKEQFKDDYNIELKDDEIHNVQTG' A
#
# COMPACT_ATOMS: atom_id res chain seq x y z
N MET A 1 14.06 7.89 3.31
CA MET A 1 12.82 7.18 2.94
C MET A 1 13.15 6.07 1.96
N LYS A 2 12.41 5.00 2.00
CA LYS A 2 12.59 3.87 1.10
C LYS A 2 11.37 3.69 0.24
N GLU A 3 11.58 3.18 -0.97
CA GLU A 3 10.46 2.82 -1.82
C GLU A 3 9.90 1.46 -1.39
N TYR A 4 8.62 1.43 -1.13
CA TYR A 4 7.91 0.21 -0.80
C TYR A 4 6.97 -0.13 -1.94
N TYR A 5 6.73 -1.42 -2.15
CA TYR A 5 5.78 -1.86 -3.16
C TYR A 5 5.04 -3.09 -2.65
N CYS A 6 3.85 -3.27 -3.17
CA CYS A 6 3.00 -4.39 -2.77
C CYS A 6 1.99 -4.70 -3.86
N ASP A 7 1.30 -5.81 -3.67
CA ASP A 7 0.14 -6.16 -4.48
C ASP A 7 -1.12 -5.94 -3.64
N VAL A 8 -2.09 -5.24 -4.21
CA VAL A 8 -3.38 -5.01 -3.57
C VAL A 8 -4.40 -5.93 -4.19
N ARG A 9 -5.13 -6.64 -3.34
CA ARG A 9 -6.07 -7.68 -3.76
C ARG A 9 -5.32 -8.80 -4.45
N ILE A 10 -5.47 -8.98 -5.77
CA ILE A 10 -4.81 -10.10 -6.45
C ILE A 10 -3.73 -9.60 -7.41
N ASP A 11 -4.02 -8.59 -8.18
CA ASP A 11 -3.12 -8.18 -9.27
C ASP A 11 -2.94 -6.67 -9.40
N TRP A 12 -3.26 -5.91 -8.38
CA TRP A 12 -3.04 -4.47 -8.41
C TRP A 12 -1.72 -4.13 -7.75
N GLY A 13 -0.68 -3.97 -8.56
CA GLY A 13 0.62 -3.54 -8.06
C GLY A 13 0.64 -2.03 -7.79
N THR A 14 1.21 -1.64 -6.66
CA THR A 14 1.38 -0.23 -6.34
C THR A 14 2.68 -0.02 -5.57
N SER A 15 3.25 1.18 -5.69
CA SER A 15 4.49 1.51 -4.99
C SER A 15 4.58 3.01 -4.75
N PHE A 16 5.22 3.38 -3.65
CA PHE A 16 5.58 4.76 -3.35
C PHE A 16 6.55 4.79 -2.18
N GLU A 17 7.11 5.96 -1.91
CA GLU A 17 8.09 6.11 -0.83
C GLU A 17 7.40 6.26 0.51
N ALA A 18 7.99 5.66 1.53
CA ALA A 18 7.52 5.75 2.90
C ALA A 18 8.69 5.57 3.86
N GLU A 19 8.49 5.97 5.10
CA GLU A 19 9.55 5.87 6.11
C GLU A 19 9.66 4.47 6.69
N SER A 20 8.55 3.73 6.72
CA SER A 20 8.52 2.38 7.24
C SER A 20 7.39 1.60 6.59
N LYS A 21 7.37 0.28 6.82
CA LYS A 21 6.31 -0.56 6.31
C LYS A 21 4.94 -0.14 6.85
N GLU A 22 4.88 0.19 8.13
CA GLU A 22 3.62 0.64 8.74
C GLU A 22 3.16 1.96 8.12
N ASP A 23 4.08 2.89 7.92
CA ASP A 23 3.78 4.16 7.28
C ASP A 23 3.28 3.94 5.86
N PHE A 24 3.91 3.04 5.12
CA PHE A 24 3.48 2.69 3.78
C PHE A 24 2.05 2.16 3.76
N ILE A 25 1.73 1.26 4.68
CA ILE A 25 0.38 0.67 4.74
C ILE A 25 -0.66 1.74 5.07
N ILE A 26 -0.36 2.62 6.00
CA ILE A 26 -1.28 3.70 6.38
C ILE A 26 -1.52 4.62 5.18
N LYS A 27 -0.45 5.03 4.51
CA LYS A 27 -0.57 5.90 3.33
C LYS A 27 -1.31 5.22 2.20
N LEU A 28 -1.06 3.93 2.00
CA LEU A 28 -1.75 3.15 0.98
C LEU A 28 -3.25 3.13 1.20
N LYS A 29 -3.67 2.88 2.43
CA LYS A 29 -5.09 2.86 2.77
C LYS A 29 -5.73 4.23 2.58
N GLU A 30 -5.04 5.28 2.99
CA GLU A 30 -5.54 6.64 2.83
C GLU A 30 -5.66 7.02 1.34
N GLN A 31 -4.67 6.66 0.55
CA GLN A 31 -4.67 6.98 -0.86
C GLN A 31 -5.80 6.28 -1.61
N PHE A 32 -6.04 5.01 -1.30
CA PHE A 32 -7.14 4.28 -1.91
C PHE A 32 -8.49 4.85 -1.50
N LYS A 33 -8.61 5.29 -0.26
CA LYS A 33 -9.83 5.92 0.21
C LYS A 33 -10.10 7.22 -0.53
N ASP A 34 -9.06 8.05 -0.70
CA ASP A 34 -9.20 9.34 -1.36
C ASP A 34 -9.44 9.20 -2.87
N ASP A 35 -8.70 8.31 -3.52
CA ASP A 35 -8.76 8.19 -4.98
C ASP A 35 -9.92 7.34 -5.47
N TYR A 36 -10.24 6.28 -4.73
CA TYR A 36 -11.21 5.29 -5.19
C TYR A 36 -12.37 5.09 -4.22
N ASN A 37 -12.33 5.75 -3.07
CA ASN A 37 -13.31 5.56 -2.01
C ASN A 37 -13.39 4.09 -1.56
N ILE A 38 -12.24 3.43 -1.51
CA ILE A 38 -12.11 2.03 -1.10
C ILE A 38 -11.40 1.96 0.23
N GLU A 39 -12.00 1.27 1.19
CA GLU A 39 -11.37 1.00 2.47
C GLU A 39 -10.64 -0.34 2.39
N LEU A 40 -9.31 -0.27 2.25
CA LEU A 40 -8.50 -1.48 2.19
C LEU A 40 -8.39 -2.12 3.57
N LYS A 41 -8.36 -3.44 3.58
CA LYS A 41 -8.11 -4.23 4.79
C LYS A 41 -6.72 -4.84 4.70
N ASP A 42 -6.18 -5.23 5.86
CA ASP A 42 -4.83 -5.78 5.90
C ASP A 42 -4.70 -7.04 5.05
N ASP A 43 -5.73 -7.85 4.97
CA ASP A 43 -5.69 -9.08 4.19
C ASP A 43 -5.80 -8.84 2.67
N GLU A 44 -6.05 -7.61 2.26
CA GLU A 44 -6.07 -7.25 0.85
C GLU A 44 -4.70 -6.76 0.36
N ILE A 45 -3.75 -6.57 1.27
CA ILE A 45 -2.41 -6.08 0.94
C ILE A 45 -1.42 -7.24 1.05
N HIS A 46 -0.80 -7.59 -0.08
CA HIS A 46 0.09 -8.74 -0.18
C HIS A 46 1.47 -8.36 -0.66
N ASN A 47 2.47 -9.18 -0.31
CA ASN A 47 3.84 -9.07 -0.84
C ASN A 47 4.45 -7.69 -0.63
N VAL A 48 4.30 -7.11 0.57
CA VAL A 48 4.90 -5.81 0.88
C VAL A 48 6.42 -5.97 0.93
N GLN A 49 7.13 -5.24 0.07
CA GLN A 49 8.58 -5.33 -0.05
C GLN A 49 9.18 -3.94 -0.16
N THR A 50 10.49 -3.87 0.11
CA THR A 50 11.26 -2.65 -0.10
C THR A 50 12.19 -2.82 -1.28
N GLY A 51 12.25 -1.78 -2.08
CA GLY A 51 13.18 -1.77 -3.22
C GLY A 51 14.54 -1.22 -2.86
#